data_05b11ff380aae1f3a34de1f7ad8fb3c8
#
_entry.id   05b11ff380aae1f3a34de1f7ad8fb3c8
#
_cell.length_a   1.000
_cell.length_b   1.000
_cell.length_c   1.000
_cell.angle_alpha   90.00
_cell.angle_beta   90.00
_cell.angle_gamma   90.00
#
_symmetry.space_group_name_H-M   'P 1'
#
loop_
_entity.id
_entity.type
_entity.pdbx_description
1 polymer ?
#
loop_
_entity_poly.entity_id
_entity_poly.type
_entity_poly.pdbx_seq_one_letter_code
_entity_poly.pdbx_strand_id
1 'polypeptide(L)'
;MDFDALESLPALKAGKIGAICCSRPTNPTGNVLTDGEMARLDALAQEHGIPLIIDNAYGMPFPNIIYSDVTLNWHENIILCFSLSKVGLPGVRTGIIVAAPEVVKAVSSLNAIVNLSPTRFGAAIATPLLRDGRLKQLSDDVIRPFYRNQAQTAVSLLKRELG
;
A
#
# COMPACT_ATOMS: atom_id res chain seq x y z
N MET A 1 10.18 -3.95 -13.79
CA MET A 1 10.42 -2.48 -13.76
C MET A 1 11.72 -2.18 -14.48
N ASP A 2 11.82 -1.03 -15.17
CA ASP A 2 13.07 -0.59 -15.81
C ASP A 2 13.90 0.20 -14.79
N PHE A 3 14.79 -0.49 -14.11
CA PHE A 3 15.64 0.10 -13.06
C PHE A 3 16.78 0.93 -13.64
N ASP A 4 17.29 0.56 -14.82
CA ASP A 4 18.39 1.30 -15.45
C ASP A 4 17.92 2.71 -15.84
N ALA A 5 16.69 2.80 -16.37
CA ALA A 5 16.07 4.09 -16.62
C ALA A 5 15.84 4.90 -15.33
N LEU A 6 15.39 4.25 -14.24
CA LEU A 6 15.13 4.90 -12.97
C LEU A 6 16.43 5.44 -12.33
N GLU A 7 17.46 4.61 -12.25
CA GLU A 7 18.78 4.94 -11.66
C GLU A 7 19.54 6.00 -12.49
N SER A 8 19.26 6.06 -13.80
CA SER A 8 19.87 7.07 -14.68
C SER A 8 19.20 8.44 -14.66
N LEU A 9 18.05 8.60 -13.98
CA LEU A 9 17.30 9.85 -13.94
C LEU A 9 18.16 11.03 -13.47
N PRO A 10 18.34 12.10 -14.29
CA PRO A 10 19.14 13.26 -13.89
C PRO A 10 18.60 13.95 -12.64
N ALA A 11 17.28 13.95 -12.45
CA ALA A 11 16.65 14.56 -11.28
C ALA A 11 16.96 13.81 -9.98
N LEU A 12 17.07 12.47 -10.03
CA LEU A 12 17.47 11.65 -8.89
C LEU A 12 18.92 11.94 -8.51
N LYS A 13 19.84 11.89 -9.50
CA LYS A 13 21.27 12.20 -9.31
C LYS A 13 21.51 13.62 -8.82
N ALA A 14 20.68 14.56 -9.20
CA ALA A 14 20.75 15.97 -8.77
C ALA A 14 20.08 16.24 -7.41
N GLY A 15 19.59 15.22 -6.70
CA GLY A 15 18.89 15.39 -5.42
C GLY A 15 17.60 16.17 -5.48
N LYS A 16 16.93 16.17 -6.65
CA LYS A 16 15.65 16.88 -6.88
C LYS A 16 14.41 16.03 -6.63
N ILE A 17 14.61 14.74 -6.31
CA ILE A 17 13.53 13.80 -5.98
C ILE A 17 13.43 13.73 -4.45
N GLY A 18 12.22 13.93 -3.93
CA GLY A 18 11.97 13.91 -2.49
C GLY A 18 11.48 12.57 -1.94
N ALA A 19 11.04 11.65 -2.79
CA ALA A 19 10.59 10.31 -2.42
C ALA A 19 10.50 9.40 -3.64
N ILE A 20 10.58 8.09 -3.43
CA ILE A 20 10.15 7.08 -4.40
C ILE A 20 8.79 6.58 -3.96
N CYS A 21 7.81 6.58 -4.87
CA CYS A 21 6.46 6.08 -4.59
C CYS A 21 6.12 4.90 -5.49
N CYS A 22 5.58 3.84 -4.92
CA CYS A 22 5.06 2.70 -5.66
C CYS A 22 3.76 2.18 -5.05
N SER A 23 2.96 1.46 -5.85
CA SER A 23 1.77 0.74 -5.38
C SER A 23 2.00 -0.76 -5.47
N ARG A 24 1.56 -1.53 -4.46
CA ARG A 24 1.73 -2.98 -4.43
C ARG A 24 0.49 -3.66 -3.86
N PRO A 25 -0.44 -4.17 -4.68
CA PRO A 25 -0.46 -4.19 -6.14
C PRO A 25 -0.83 -2.84 -6.76
N THR A 26 -0.53 -2.70 -8.04
CA THR A 26 -0.81 -1.47 -8.79
C THR A 26 -2.26 -1.43 -9.29
N ASN A 27 -2.95 -0.34 -9.06
CA ASN A 27 -4.25 -0.06 -9.69
C ASN A 27 -4.01 0.82 -10.95
N PRO A 28 -4.56 0.50 -12.12
CA PRO A 28 -5.58 -0.54 -12.40
C PRO A 28 -5.01 -1.88 -12.90
N THR A 29 -3.71 -1.99 -13.13
CA THR A 29 -3.12 -3.12 -13.86
C THR A 29 -3.06 -4.43 -13.06
N GLY A 30 -3.14 -4.37 -11.73
CA GLY A 30 -2.98 -5.53 -10.85
C GLY A 30 -1.56 -6.08 -10.75
N ASN A 31 -0.57 -5.39 -11.34
CA ASN A 31 0.83 -5.81 -11.25
C ASN A 31 1.32 -5.76 -9.82
N VAL A 32 2.09 -6.78 -9.45
CA VAL A 32 2.69 -6.91 -8.13
C VAL A 32 4.21 -6.83 -8.27
N LEU A 33 4.82 -5.84 -7.64
CA LEU A 33 6.27 -5.76 -7.54
C LEU A 33 6.78 -6.94 -6.71
N THR A 34 7.78 -7.65 -7.22
CA THR A 34 8.43 -8.76 -6.53
C THR A 34 9.20 -8.26 -5.31
N ASP A 35 9.54 -9.17 -4.39
CA ASP A 35 10.36 -8.82 -3.23
C ASP A 35 11.75 -8.30 -3.65
N GLY A 36 12.32 -8.84 -4.73
CA GLY A 36 13.58 -8.36 -5.30
C GLY A 36 13.49 -6.94 -5.86
N GLU A 37 12.39 -6.61 -6.57
CA GLU A 37 12.16 -5.23 -7.04
C GLU A 37 11.95 -4.26 -5.88
N MET A 38 11.22 -4.67 -4.84
CA MET A 38 11.03 -3.85 -3.65
C MET A 38 12.34 -3.58 -2.92
N ALA A 39 13.20 -4.60 -2.77
CA ALA A 39 14.52 -4.45 -2.16
C ALA A 39 15.42 -3.50 -2.97
N ARG A 40 15.35 -3.55 -4.30
CA ARG A 40 16.10 -2.62 -5.16
C ARG A 40 15.60 -1.19 -5.07
N LEU A 41 14.26 -0.97 -5.03
CA LEU A 41 13.68 0.36 -4.80
C LEU A 41 14.07 0.94 -3.44
N ASP A 42 14.07 0.10 -2.42
CA ASP A 42 14.45 0.49 -1.07
C ASP A 42 15.93 0.86 -0.97
N ALA A 43 16.81 0.04 -1.56
CA ALA A 43 18.24 0.35 -1.63
C ALA A 43 18.50 1.68 -2.34
N LEU A 44 17.82 1.92 -3.46
CA LEU A 44 17.92 3.18 -4.20
C LEU A 44 17.42 4.38 -3.38
N ALA A 45 16.31 4.22 -2.66
CA ALA A 45 15.79 5.28 -1.78
C ALA A 45 16.78 5.61 -0.65
N GLN A 46 17.37 4.59 -0.02
CA GLN A 46 18.38 4.78 1.02
C GLN A 46 19.66 5.43 0.50
N GLU A 47 20.15 5.02 -0.67
CA GLU A 47 21.34 5.60 -1.31
C GLU A 47 21.19 7.11 -1.52
N HIS A 48 19.98 7.55 -1.87
CA HIS A 48 19.69 8.97 -2.09
C HIS A 48 19.15 9.71 -0.86
N GLY A 49 19.06 9.06 0.29
CA GLY A 49 18.54 9.66 1.54
C GLY A 49 17.10 10.12 1.47
N ILE A 50 16.27 9.43 0.68
CA ILE A 50 14.84 9.74 0.48
C ILE A 50 13.95 8.56 0.90
N PRO A 51 12.71 8.80 1.35
CA PRO A 51 11.82 7.71 1.76
C PRO A 51 11.27 6.91 0.57
N LEU A 52 11.02 5.62 0.81
CA LEU A 52 10.18 4.78 -0.05
C LEU A 52 8.74 4.78 0.47
N ILE A 53 7.82 5.32 -0.32
CA ILE A 53 6.38 5.34 0.00
C ILE A 53 5.70 4.19 -0.73
N ILE A 54 5.02 3.32 0.01
CA ILE A 54 4.32 2.16 -0.54
C ILE A 54 2.82 2.35 -0.35
N ASP A 55 2.09 2.59 -1.45
CA ASP A 55 0.64 2.50 -1.46
C ASP A 55 0.24 1.02 -1.42
N ASN A 56 -0.19 0.60 -0.25
CA ASN A 56 -0.56 -0.76 0.07
C ASN A 56 -2.09 -0.92 0.25
N ALA A 57 -2.87 -0.07 -0.42
CA ALA A 57 -4.34 -0.05 -0.27
C ALA A 57 -5.01 -1.38 -0.61
N TYR A 58 -4.40 -2.20 -1.46
CA TYR A 58 -4.86 -3.54 -1.83
C TYR A 58 -3.98 -4.66 -1.29
N GLY A 59 -2.89 -4.32 -0.64
CA GLY A 59 -1.83 -5.25 -0.24
C GLY A 59 -2.02 -5.87 1.15
N MET A 60 -0.90 -6.40 1.66
CA MET A 60 -0.83 -7.07 2.96
C MET A 60 -0.75 -6.07 4.12
N PRO A 61 -1.22 -6.39 5.33
CA PRO A 61 -1.88 -7.64 5.73
C PRO A 61 -3.39 -7.65 5.41
N PHE A 62 -3.95 -6.52 5.01
CA PHE A 62 -5.34 -6.35 4.61
C PHE A 62 -5.45 -5.25 3.53
N PRO A 63 -6.34 -5.40 2.54
CA PRO A 63 -7.27 -6.49 2.26
C PRO A 63 -6.60 -7.76 1.71
N ASN A 64 -5.29 -7.73 1.46
CA ASN A 64 -4.47 -8.84 0.97
C ASN A 64 -4.98 -9.44 -0.36
N ILE A 65 -5.33 -8.56 -1.31
CA ILE A 65 -5.77 -8.95 -2.66
C ILE A 65 -4.53 -9.15 -3.55
N ILE A 66 -3.59 -9.95 -3.06
CA ILE A 66 -2.38 -10.38 -3.76
C ILE A 66 -2.38 -11.91 -3.78
N TYR A 67 -2.09 -12.50 -4.95
CA TYR A 67 -2.14 -13.95 -5.18
C TYR A 67 -0.79 -14.53 -5.65
N SER A 68 0.26 -13.74 -5.58
CA SER A 68 1.67 -14.14 -5.72
C SER A 68 2.36 -14.17 -4.36
N ASP A 69 3.44 -14.94 -4.27
CA ASP A 69 4.24 -15.02 -3.05
C ASP A 69 5.07 -13.75 -2.90
N VAL A 70 4.71 -12.94 -1.93
CA VAL A 70 5.39 -11.68 -1.59
C VAL A 70 5.38 -11.47 -0.08
N THR A 71 6.35 -10.70 0.40
CA THR A 71 6.46 -10.33 1.82
C THR A 71 6.25 -8.83 2.01
N LEU A 72 5.74 -8.44 3.17
CA LEU A 72 5.67 -7.05 3.58
C LEU A 72 6.81 -6.77 4.57
N ASN A 73 7.81 -6.03 4.12
CA ASN A 73 8.91 -5.57 4.95
C ASN A 73 8.71 -4.10 5.32
N TRP A 74 9.15 -3.74 6.52
CA TRP A 74 9.13 -2.36 6.98
C TRP A 74 10.39 -2.05 7.78
N HIS A 75 10.89 -0.84 7.62
CA HIS A 75 11.88 -0.18 8.47
C HIS A 75 11.69 1.34 8.38
N GLU A 76 12.46 2.12 9.12
CA GLU A 76 12.22 3.56 9.32
C GLU A 76 12.23 4.40 8.04
N ASN A 77 12.91 3.97 6.96
CA ASN A 77 12.91 4.66 5.67
C ASN A 77 11.66 4.34 4.80
N ILE A 78 10.81 3.40 5.23
CA ILE A 78 9.61 3.01 4.49
C ILE A 78 8.38 3.65 5.12
N ILE A 79 7.54 4.26 4.27
CA ILE A 79 6.22 4.77 4.64
C ILE A 79 5.16 3.86 4.00
N LEU A 80 4.45 3.10 4.83
CA LEU A 80 3.35 2.25 4.37
C LEU A 80 2.02 2.98 4.50
N CYS A 81 1.25 2.99 3.41
CA CYS A 81 -0.09 3.59 3.37
C CYS A 81 -1.14 2.50 3.17
N PHE A 82 -2.06 2.36 4.11
CA PHE A 82 -3.19 1.42 4.05
C PHE A 82 -4.52 2.14 3.93
N SER A 83 -5.53 1.46 3.40
CA SER A 83 -6.87 2.01 3.27
C SER A 83 -7.92 1.08 3.87
N LEU A 84 -8.83 1.61 4.66
CA LEU A 84 -10.00 0.87 5.13
C LEU A 84 -11.09 0.71 4.04
N SER A 85 -10.99 1.45 2.94
CA SER A 85 -11.98 1.40 1.86
C SER A 85 -12.10 0.01 1.23
N LYS A 86 -10.99 -0.73 1.16
CA LYS A 86 -10.94 -2.04 0.49
C LYS A 86 -11.23 -3.22 1.42
N VAL A 87 -11.37 -2.95 2.70
CA VAL A 87 -11.82 -3.95 3.70
C VAL A 87 -13.32 -3.80 4.04
N GLY A 88 -14.08 -3.14 3.18
CA GLY A 88 -15.53 -2.98 3.34
C GLY A 88 -15.96 -1.69 4.05
N LEU A 89 -15.04 -0.76 4.29
CA LEU A 89 -15.32 0.50 5.00
C LEU A 89 -15.03 1.74 4.14
N PRO A 90 -15.55 1.84 2.88
CA PRO A 90 -15.23 2.97 2.00
C PRO A 90 -15.81 4.29 2.50
N GLY A 91 -16.96 4.26 3.19
CA GLY A 91 -17.66 5.46 3.66
C GLY A 91 -17.00 6.16 4.85
N VAL A 92 -16.12 5.47 5.60
CA VAL A 92 -15.45 6.09 6.76
C VAL A 92 -14.26 6.97 6.38
N ARG A 93 -13.84 6.95 5.12
CA ARG A 93 -12.78 7.80 4.56
C ARG A 93 -11.50 7.83 5.41
N THR A 94 -11.02 6.65 5.80
CA THR A 94 -9.90 6.50 6.73
C THR A 94 -8.80 5.66 6.11
N GLY A 95 -7.57 6.17 6.21
CA GLY A 95 -6.33 5.47 5.92
C GLY A 95 -5.50 5.27 7.17
N ILE A 96 -4.49 4.43 7.09
CA ILE A 96 -3.52 4.16 8.14
C ILE A 96 -2.14 4.34 7.55
N ILE A 97 -1.28 5.08 8.26
CA ILE A 97 0.11 5.27 7.89
C ILE A 97 0.98 4.59 8.95
N VAL A 98 1.92 3.78 8.50
CA VAL A 98 2.99 3.22 9.31
C VAL A 98 4.31 3.80 8.80
N ALA A 99 5.00 4.55 9.66
CA ALA A 99 6.23 5.26 9.32
C ALA A 99 7.04 5.55 10.59
N ALA A 100 8.24 6.09 10.44
CA ALA A 100 9.03 6.60 11.55
C ALA A 100 8.27 7.69 12.35
N PRO A 101 8.52 7.81 13.67
CA PRO A 101 7.74 8.70 14.55
C PRO A 101 7.70 10.16 14.10
N GLU A 102 8.80 10.68 13.56
CA GLU A 102 8.88 12.05 13.05
C GLU A 102 8.01 12.27 11.82
N VAL A 103 7.91 11.29 10.93
CA VAL A 103 7.03 11.31 9.76
C VAL A 103 5.57 11.31 10.21
N VAL A 104 5.21 10.42 11.13
CA VAL A 104 3.85 10.35 11.71
C VAL A 104 3.47 11.67 12.36
N LYS A 105 4.38 12.28 13.11
CA LYS A 105 4.18 13.59 13.75
C LYS A 105 3.95 14.69 12.71
N ALA A 106 4.76 14.74 11.65
CA ALA A 106 4.63 15.72 10.57
C ALA A 106 3.28 15.57 9.84
N VAL A 107 2.92 14.35 9.45
CA VAL A 107 1.64 14.04 8.78
C VAL A 107 0.46 14.41 9.68
N SER A 108 0.52 14.09 10.98
CA SER A 108 -0.53 14.43 11.94
C SER A 108 -0.72 15.95 12.08
N SER A 109 0.39 16.71 12.13
CA SER A 109 0.36 18.17 12.21
C SER A 109 -0.23 18.78 10.95
N LEU A 110 0.19 18.33 9.77
CA LEU A 110 -0.36 18.77 8.48
C LEU A 110 -1.85 18.44 8.35
N ASN A 111 -2.25 17.24 8.77
CA ASN A 111 -3.65 16.81 8.75
C ASN A 111 -4.53 17.70 9.65
N ALA A 112 -4.03 18.12 10.81
CA ALA A 112 -4.73 19.05 11.70
C ALA A 112 -4.91 20.44 11.05
N ILE A 113 -3.95 20.91 10.25
CA ILE A 113 -4.05 22.17 9.53
C ILE A 113 -5.03 22.08 8.35
N VAL A 114 -4.89 21.02 7.52
CA VAL A 114 -5.66 20.89 6.28
C VAL A 114 -7.12 20.51 6.56
N ASN A 115 -7.34 19.59 7.50
CA ASN A 115 -8.66 19.04 7.80
C ASN A 115 -9.28 19.56 9.10
N LEU A 116 -8.59 20.46 9.82
CA LEU A 116 -8.97 20.98 11.14
C LEU A 116 -9.24 19.85 12.15
N SER A 117 -10.38 19.20 12.07
CA SER A 117 -10.76 18.05 12.91
C SER A 117 -11.26 16.91 12.04
N PRO A 118 -10.37 16.03 11.56
CA PRO A 118 -10.78 14.88 10.78
C PRO A 118 -11.67 13.94 11.61
N THR A 119 -12.62 13.29 10.94
CA THR A 119 -13.51 12.35 11.61
C THR A 119 -12.72 11.23 12.29
N ARG A 120 -13.10 10.89 13.53
CA ARG A 120 -12.51 9.79 14.30
C ARG A 120 -13.27 8.47 14.13
N PHE A 121 -14.36 8.47 13.37
CA PHE A 121 -15.26 7.33 13.26
C PHE A 121 -14.56 6.08 12.71
N GLY A 122 -13.78 6.23 11.63
CA GLY A 122 -13.03 5.11 11.07
C GLY A 122 -11.96 4.56 12.01
N ALA A 123 -11.26 5.44 12.73
CA ALA A 123 -10.28 5.01 13.74
C ALA A 123 -10.97 4.29 14.92
N ALA A 124 -12.13 4.75 15.35
CA ALA A 124 -12.90 4.10 16.42
C ALA A 124 -13.36 2.69 16.03
N ILE A 125 -13.75 2.48 14.79
CA ILE A 125 -14.11 1.15 14.27
C ILE A 125 -12.88 0.27 14.09
N ALA A 126 -11.82 0.79 13.47
CA ALA A 126 -10.65 -0.01 13.07
C ALA A 126 -9.77 -0.41 14.27
N THR A 127 -9.63 0.47 15.27
CA THR A 127 -8.71 0.22 16.40
C THR A 127 -8.97 -1.09 17.15
N PRO A 128 -10.19 -1.44 17.59
CA PRO A 128 -10.43 -2.72 18.22
C PRO A 128 -10.18 -3.90 17.29
N LEU A 129 -10.57 -3.79 16.02
CA LEU A 129 -10.38 -4.85 15.03
C LEU A 129 -8.90 -5.11 14.70
N LEU A 130 -8.08 -4.07 14.76
CA LEU A 130 -6.62 -4.19 14.60
C LEU A 130 -5.98 -4.83 15.84
N ARG A 131 -6.39 -4.40 17.05
CA ARG A 131 -5.82 -4.89 18.31
C ARG A 131 -6.03 -6.38 18.54
N ASP A 132 -7.18 -6.90 18.17
CA ASP A 132 -7.56 -8.30 18.37
C ASP A 132 -7.33 -9.17 17.12
N GLY A 133 -6.74 -8.60 16.04
CA GLY A 133 -6.41 -9.30 14.81
C GLY A 133 -7.60 -9.62 13.90
N ARG A 134 -8.84 -9.26 14.28
CA ARG A 134 -10.04 -9.55 13.49
C ARG A 134 -10.03 -8.91 12.10
N LEU A 135 -9.38 -7.76 11.92
CA LEU A 135 -9.29 -7.13 10.62
C LEU A 135 -8.48 -7.99 9.64
N LYS A 136 -7.37 -8.57 10.10
CA LYS A 136 -6.57 -9.52 9.32
C LYS A 136 -7.35 -10.81 9.07
N GLN A 137 -8.00 -11.35 10.07
CA GLN A 137 -8.81 -12.56 9.93
C GLN A 137 -9.93 -12.36 8.91
N LEU A 138 -10.69 -11.25 8.97
CA LEU A 138 -11.71 -10.90 7.97
C LEU A 138 -11.13 -10.82 6.55
N SER A 139 -9.93 -10.27 6.43
CA SER A 139 -9.23 -10.21 5.16
C SER A 139 -8.91 -11.60 4.61
N ASP A 140 -8.33 -12.47 5.42
CA ASP A 140 -7.87 -13.80 4.98
C ASP A 140 -9.04 -14.76 4.74
N ASP A 141 -10.07 -14.73 5.60
CA ASP A 141 -11.17 -15.71 5.58
C ASP A 141 -12.31 -15.32 4.61
N VAL A 142 -12.51 -14.03 4.36
CA VAL A 142 -13.67 -13.55 3.60
C VAL A 142 -13.26 -12.73 2.38
N ILE A 143 -12.48 -11.64 2.57
CA ILE A 143 -12.26 -10.66 1.51
C ILE A 143 -11.37 -11.24 0.41
N ARG A 144 -10.22 -11.77 0.77
CA ARG A 144 -9.26 -12.35 -0.17
C ARG A 144 -9.82 -13.52 -0.98
N PRO A 145 -10.50 -14.52 -0.40
CA PRO A 145 -11.16 -15.60 -1.15
C PRO A 145 -12.25 -15.09 -2.08
N PHE A 146 -13.08 -14.15 -1.65
CA PHE A 146 -14.11 -13.55 -2.48
C PHE A 146 -13.53 -12.93 -3.75
N TYR A 147 -12.56 -12.01 -3.61
CA TYR A 147 -11.96 -11.35 -4.77
C TYR A 147 -11.18 -12.32 -5.67
N ARG A 148 -10.53 -13.35 -5.09
CA ARG A 148 -9.87 -14.40 -5.87
C ARG A 148 -10.86 -15.13 -6.77
N ASN A 149 -11.99 -15.54 -6.23
CA ASN A 149 -13.04 -16.23 -6.97
C ASN A 149 -13.62 -15.33 -8.08
N GLN A 150 -13.89 -14.05 -7.78
CA GLN A 150 -14.38 -13.09 -8.77
C GLN A 150 -13.37 -12.88 -9.92
N ALA A 151 -12.09 -12.74 -9.61
CA ALA A 151 -11.03 -12.60 -10.60
C ALA A 151 -10.91 -13.84 -11.49
N GLN A 152 -10.95 -15.04 -10.91
CA GLN A 152 -10.91 -16.30 -11.66
C GLN A 152 -12.13 -16.46 -12.58
N THR A 153 -13.31 -16.11 -12.10
CA THR A 153 -14.54 -16.10 -12.88
C THR A 153 -14.43 -15.14 -14.06
N ALA A 154 -13.99 -13.90 -13.82
CA ALA A 154 -13.81 -12.90 -14.86
C ALA A 154 -12.81 -13.35 -15.92
N VAL A 155 -11.65 -13.90 -15.53
CA VAL A 155 -10.64 -14.44 -16.46
C VAL A 155 -11.22 -15.58 -17.29
N SER A 156 -11.98 -16.50 -16.67
CA SER A 156 -12.61 -17.62 -17.37
C SER A 156 -13.64 -17.15 -18.41
N LEU A 157 -14.45 -16.15 -18.06
CA LEU A 157 -15.41 -15.53 -18.98
C LEU A 157 -14.70 -14.85 -20.14
N LEU A 158 -13.67 -14.03 -19.87
CA LEU A 158 -12.91 -13.34 -20.91
C LEU A 158 -12.25 -14.33 -21.89
N LYS A 159 -11.64 -15.39 -21.37
CA LYS A 159 -11.05 -16.44 -22.23
C LYS A 159 -12.08 -17.17 -23.09
N ARG A 160 -13.29 -17.36 -22.57
CA ARG A 160 -14.36 -18.02 -23.34
C ARG A 160 -14.93 -17.13 -24.43
N GLU A 161 -15.10 -15.84 -24.17
CA GLU A 161 -15.78 -14.91 -25.07
C GLU A 161 -14.83 -14.23 -26.08
N LEU A 162 -13.55 -14.08 -25.71
CA LEU A 162 -12.57 -13.36 -26.53
C LEU A 162 -11.49 -14.26 -27.16
N GLY A 163 -11.45 -15.54 -26.79
CA GLY A 163 -10.46 -16.50 -27.32
C GLY A 163 -9.19 -16.43 -26.54
#